data_96df5fc358d367c14834b3e7a745f710
#
_entry.id   96df5fc358d367c14834b3e7a745f710
#
_cell.length_a   1.000
_cell.length_b   1.000
_cell.length_c   1.000
_cell.angle_alpha   90.00
_cell.angle_beta   90.00
_cell.angle_gamma   90.00
#
_symmetry.space_group_name_H-M   'P 1'
#
loop_
_entity.id
_entity.type
_entity.pdbx_description
1 polymer ?
#
loop_
_entity_poly.entity_id
_entity_poly.type
_entity_poly.pdbx_seq_one_letter_code
_entity_poly.pdbx_strand_id
1 'polypeptide(L)'
;MKRNILITGGAGFIGSHVVRLFVNKYPNYHIFNLDKLTYAGNLKNVADVANAPNYTFIQADICDYERMKALIAEHHIDGIIHLAAESHVDRSIEDPFIFAKTNVMGTLSLLQAAREVWKDNMQGKRFYHVSTDEVYGALEMGDTLFTEQTPYDPQSPYSASKASSDHFVRAYHNTYKLPVVISNCSNNYGSHQYPEKLIPVCIYNIVDNKPLPIYGKGENIRDWLFVEDHARAIDTIFHQGKDGDTYNIGGFNEWRNIDLVKVIIKEVDKQLGRPEATSEKLITFVTDRAGHDLRYAIDATKLKNELGWEPSLQFEEGIQKTVKWYLSNR
;
A
#
# COMPACT_ATOMS: atom_id res chain seq x y z
N MET A 1 -20.46 -12.15 13.93
CA MET A 1 -20.61 -13.10 12.81
C MET A 1 -19.24 -13.66 12.49
N LYS A 2 -19.08 -14.96 12.28
CA LYS A 2 -17.80 -15.52 11.81
C LYS A 2 -17.58 -15.15 10.35
N ARG A 3 -16.38 -14.72 9.98
CA ARG A 3 -15.99 -14.45 8.60
C ARG A 3 -14.59 -15.00 8.32
N ASN A 4 -14.36 -15.48 7.13
CA ASN A 4 -13.07 -15.93 6.65
C ASN A 4 -12.54 -14.89 5.64
N ILE A 5 -11.46 -14.21 6.00
CA ILE A 5 -10.91 -13.10 5.21
C ILE A 5 -9.56 -13.52 4.65
N LEU A 6 -9.40 -13.45 3.34
CA LEU A 6 -8.14 -13.64 2.64
C LEU A 6 -7.46 -12.27 2.44
N ILE A 7 -6.27 -12.09 3.01
CA ILE A 7 -5.43 -10.92 2.80
C ILE A 7 -4.24 -11.35 1.95
N THR A 8 -4.11 -10.82 0.75
CA THR A 8 -2.99 -11.13 -0.14
C THR A 8 -1.89 -10.08 0.00
N GLY A 9 -0.63 -10.49 -0.06
CA GLY A 9 0.50 -9.59 0.19
C GLY A 9 0.68 -9.24 1.67
N GLY A 10 0.14 -10.08 2.57
CA GLY A 10 0.11 -9.76 4.00
C GLY A 10 1.43 -9.98 4.75
N ALA A 11 2.48 -10.52 4.11
CA ALA A 11 3.85 -10.52 4.63
C ALA A 11 4.66 -9.29 4.18
N GLY A 12 4.08 -8.44 3.32
CA GLY A 12 4.65 -7.17 2.88
C GLY A 12 4.45 -6.03 3.88
N PHE A 13 4.83 -4.82 3.48
CA PHE A 13 4.76 -3.62 4.31
C PHE A 13 3.32 -3.30 4.77
N ILE A 14 2.48 -2.80 3.88
CA ILE A 14 1.10 -2.38 4.22
C ILE A 14 0.28 -3.59 4.67
N GLY A 15 0.41 -4.72 3.97
CA GLY A 15 -0.34 -5.94 4.25
C GLY A 15 -0.13 -6.47 5.67
N SER A 16 1.09 -6.38 6.23
CA SER A 16 1.38 -6.83 7.60
C SER A 16 0.63 -6.01 8.66
N HIS A 17 0.45 -4.71 8.44
CA HIS A 17 -0.34 -3.86 9.34
C HIS A 17 -1.83 -4.19 9.23
N VAL A 18 -2.35 -4.48 8.03
CA VAL A 18 -3.73 -4.91 7.84
C VAL A 18 -3.98 -6.27 8.50
N VAL A 19 -3.09 -7.25 8.29
CA VAL A 19 -3.16 -8.56 8.96
C VAL A 19 -3.20 -8.40 10.47
N ARG A 20 -2.26 -7.65 11.05
CA ARG A 20 -2.18 -7.40 12.49
C ARG A 20 -3.44 -6.73 13.02
N LEU A 21 -3.95 -5.72 12.32
CA LEU A 21 -5.17 -5.04 12.70
C LEU A 21 -6.37 -5.99 12.73
N PHE A 22 -6.56 -6.79 11.67
CA PHE A 22 -7.70 -7.69 11.56
C PHE A 22 -7.64 -8.84 12.55
N VAL A 23 -6.47 -9.46 12.76
CA VAL A 23 -6.28 -10.53 13.74
C VAL A 23 -6.63 -10.05 15.15
N ASN A 24 -6.14 -8.87 15.54
CA ASN A 24 -6.33 -8.35 16.89
C ASN A 24 -7.74 -7.77 17.12
N LYS A 25 -8.30 -7.08 16.13
CA LYS A 25 -9.59 -6.39 16.27
C LYS A 25 -10.79 -7.31 16.12
N TYR A 26 -10.67 -8.39 15.34
CA TYR A 26 -11.77 -9.27 14.98
C TYR A 26 -11.53 -10.71 15.42
N PRO A 27 -11.64 -11.07 16.73
CA PRO A 27 -11.36 -12.41 17.21
C PRO A 27 -12.30 -13.47 16.63
N ASN A 28 -13.46 -13.06 16.09
CA ASN A 28 -14.43 -13.94 15.43
C ASN A 28 -14.18 -14.12 13.92
N TYR A 29 -13.20 -13.39 13.33
CA TYR A 29 -12.79 -13.62 11.96
C TYR A 29 -11.63 -14.61 11.94
N HIS A 30 -11.51 -15.40 10.88
CA HIS A 30 -10.29 -16.13 10.59
C HIS A 30 -9.55 -15.44 9.45
N ILE A 31 -8.31 -15.07 9.68
CA ILE A 31 -7.48 -14.32 8.73
C ILE A 31 -6.52 -15.27 8.03
N PHE A 32 -6.72 -15.44 6.73
CA PHE A 32 -5.82 -16.17 5.85
C PHE A 32 -4.88 -15.15 5.20
N ASN A 33 -3.63 -15.19 5.60
CA ASN A 33 -2.58 -14.36 5.03
C ASN A 33 -1.90 -15.10 3.89
N LEU A 34 -2.12 -14.66 2.66
CA LEU A 34 -1.50 -15.25 1.48
C LEU A 34 -0.38 -14.36 0.97
N ASP A 35 0.81 -14.93 0.84
CA ASP A 35 1.96 -14.24 0.27
C ASP A 35 2.84 -15.22 -0.50
N LYS A 36 3.40 -14.77 -1.62
CA LYS A 36 4.34 -15.57 -2.41
C LYS A 36 5.74 -15.60 -1.79
N LEU A 37 6.03 -14.66 -0.87
CA LEU A 37 7.34 -14.41 -0.27
C LEU A 37 8.41 -14.11 -1.34
N THR A 38 8.12 -13.10 -2.17
CA THR A 38 9.12 -12.51 -3.07
C THR A 38 10.08 -11.62 -2.27
N TYR A 39 10.85 -10.79 -2.93
CA TYR A 39 11.90 -10.00 -2.30
C TYR A 39 11.48 -9.10 -1.13
N ALA A 40 10.24 -8.59 -1.15
CA ALA A 40 9.71 -7.68 -0.11
C ALA A 40 8.81 -8.38 0.91
N GLY A 41 8.42 -9.63 0.68
CA GLY A 41 7.62 -10.43 1.61
C GLY A 41 8.48 -11.06 2.71
N ASN A 42 8.17 -10.77 3.98
CA ASN A 42 8.92 -11.28 5.13
C ASN A 42 7.99 -11.66 6.28
N LEU A 43 7.98 -12.93 6.68
CA LEU A 43 7.15 -13.42 7.78
C LEU A 43 7.49 -12.78 9.14
N LYS A 44 8.68 -12.21 9.30
CA LYS A 44 9.02 -11.42 10.50
C LYS A 44 8.08 -10.22 10.68
N ASN A 45 7.51 -9.69 9.59
CA ASN A 45 6.58 -8.57 9.63
C ASN A 45 5.26 -8.89 10.35
N VAL A 46 4.92 -10.16 10.49
CA VAL A 46 3.69 -10.65 11.16
C VAL A 46 3.98 -11.62 12.29
N ALA A 47 5.22 -11.66 12.79
CA ALA A 47 5.67 -12.61 13.82
C ALA A 47 4.88 -12.47 15.14
N ASP A 48 4.44 -11.27 15.46
CA ASP A 48 3.65 -10.95 16.65
C ASP A 48 2.24 -11.56 16.66
N VAL A 49 1.69 -11.87 15.48
CA VAL A 49 0.36 -12.50 15.32
C VAL A 49 0.45 -13.93 14.76
N ALA A 50 1.66 -14.45 14.51
CA ALA A 50 1.84 -15.75 13.84
C ALA A 50 1.21 -16.92 14.60
N ASN A 51 1.10 -16.84 15.93
CA ASN A 51 0.53 -17.87 16.79
C ASN A 51 -0.90 -17.59 17.23
N ALA A 52 -1.56 -16.57 16.66
CA ALA A 52 -2.94 -16.25 17.00
C ALA A 52 -3.89 -17.36 16.49
N PRO A 53 -4.89 -17.78 17.29
CA PRO A 53 -5.78 -18.90 16.95
C PRO A 53 -6.66 -18.62 15.72
N ASN A 54 -6.80 -17.36 15.33
CA ASN A 54 -7.58 -16.90 14.20
C ASN A 54 -6.71 -16.45 13.01
N TYR A 55 -5.48 -16.93 12.92
CA TYR A 55 -4.54 -16.63 11.85
C TYR A 55 -4.02 -17.88 11.17
N THR A 56 -3.90 -17.85 9.85
CA THR A 56 -3.26 -18.90 9.04
C THR A 56 -2.44 -18.26 7.92
N PHE A 57 -1.17 -18.64 7.80
CA PHE A 57 -0.34 -18.25 6.66
C PHE A 57 -0.43 -19.27 5.54
N ILE A 58 -0.53 -18.79 4.29
CA ILE A 58 -0.55 -19.61 3.08
C ILE A 58 0.48 -19.05 2.10
N GLN A 59 1.50 -19.84 1.77
CA GLN A 59 2.43 -19.47 0.71
C GLN A 59 1.87 -19.89 -0.66
N ALA A 60 1.50 -18.90 -1.49
CA ALA A 60 0.99 -19.15 -2.83
C ALA A 60 1.18 -17.93 -3.75
N ASP A 61 1.13 -18.18 -5.06
CA ASP A 61 1.15 -17.15 -6.10
C ASP A 61 -0.28 -16.81 -6.52
N ILE A 62 -0.66 -15.52 -6.47
CA ILE A 62 -1.97 -15.06 -6.92
C ILE A 62 -2.24 -15.31 -8.40
N CYS A 63 -1.18 -15.51 -9.20
CA CYS A 63 -1.29 -15.86 -10.62
C CYS A 63 -1.72 -17.32 -10.86
N ASP A 64 -1.66 -18.19 -9.85
CA ASP A 64 -2.14 -19.57 -9.93
C ASP A 64 -3.65 -19.60 -9.72
N TYR A 65 -4.39 -19.48 -10.81
CA TYR A 65 -5.86 -19.43 -10.81
C TYR A 65 -6.50 -20.65 -10.14
N GLU A 66 -6.06 -21.87 -10.48
CA GLU A 66 -6.65 -23.08 -9.93
C GLU A 66 -6.43 -23.17 -8.42
N ARG A 67 -5.24 -22.78 -7.96
CA ARG A 67 -4.92 -22.71 -6.52
C ARG A 67 -5.78 -21.66 -5.82
N MET A 68 -5.94 -20.46 -6.41
CA MET A 68 -6.79 -19.39 -5.83
C MET A 68 -8.24 -19.84 -5.72
N LYS A 69 -8.79 -20.44 -6.76
CA LYS A 69 -10.16 -20.99 -6.76
C LYS A 69 -10.36 -22.07 -5.70
N ALA A 70 -9.44 -23.04 -5.63
CA ALA A 70 -9.48 -24.09 -4.63
C ALA A 70 -9.44 -23.53 -3.20
N LEU A 71 -8.53 -22.58 -2.94
CA LEU A 71 -8.35 -21.96 -1.64
C LEU A 71 -9.59 -21.17 -1.18
N ILE A 72 -10.19 -20.37 -2.08
CA ILE A 72 -11.39 -19.61 -1.77
C ILE A 72 -12.55 -20.55 -1.42
N ALA A 73 -12.68 -21.67 -2.13
CA ALA A 73 -13.72 -22.67 -1.89
C ALA A 73 -13.47 -23.47 -0.59
N GLU A 74 -12.25 -24.00 -0.42
CA GLU A 74 -11.85 -24.86 0.70
C GLU A 74 -12.00 -24.14 2.05
N HIS A 75 -11.56 -22.89 2.10
CA HIS A 75 -11.59 -22.09 3.32
C HIS A 75 -12.85 -21.24 3.45
N HIS A 76 -13.84 -21.40 2.58
CA HIS A 76 -15.10 -20.64 2.60
C HIS A 76 -14.85 -19.14 2.74
N ILE A 77 -13.95 -18.57 1.94
CA ILE A 77 -13.57 -17.16 2.02
C ILE A 77 -14.80 -16.27 1.78
N ASP A 78 -15.03 -15.31 2.68
CA ASP A 78 -16.13 -14.35 2.62
C ASP A 78 -15.67 -12.97 2.12
N GLY A 79 -14.41 -12.66 2.30
CA GLY A 79 -13.84 -11.39 1.89
C GLY A 79 -12.40 -11.54 1.43
N ILE A 80 -12.02 -10.77 0.44
CA ILE A 80 -10.66 -10.68 -0.07
C ILE A 80 -10.20 -9.23 0.07
N ILE A 81 -9.06 -9.01 0.73
CA ILE A 81 -8.34 -7.72 0.74
C ILE A 81 -7.08 -7.93 -0.06
N HIS A 82 -7.05 -7.37 -1.26
CA HIS A 82 -6.01 -7.63 -2.24
C HIS A 82 -4.96 -6.52 -2.24
N LEU A 83 -3.79 -6.82 -1.60
CA LEU A 83 -2.63 -5.92 -1.54
C LEU A 83 -1.40 -6.50 -2.26
N ALA A 84 -1.40 -7.80 -2.63
CA ALA A 84 -0.28 -8.40 -3.33
C ALA A 84 -0.03 -7.71 -4.68
N ALA A 85 1.16 -7.15 -4.86
CA ALA A 85 1.56 -6.44 -6.07
C ALA A 85 3.08 -6.31 -6.16
N GLU A 86 3.61 -6.20 -7.37
CA GLU A 86 4.91 -5.58 -7.60
C GLU A 86 4.71 -4.05 -7.52
N SER A 87 5.57 -3.31 -6.79
CA SER A 87 5.30 -1.92 -6.42
C SER A 87 6.48 -0.94 -6.54
N HIS A 88 7.61 -1.36 -7.10
CA HIS A 88 8.78 -0.50 -7.24
C HIS A 88 8.89 0.06 -8.66
N VAL A 89 8.73 1.38 -8.83
CA VAL A 89 8.68 2.04 -10.14
C VAL A 89 9.94 1.74 -10.96
N ASP A 90 11.16 1.90 -10.38
CA ASP A 90 12.40 1.69 -11.12
C ASP A 90 12.50 0.24 -11.64
N ARG A 91 12.11 -0.75 -10.83
CA ARG A 91 12.03 -2.15 -11.26
C ARG A 91 11.00 -2.37 -12.37
N SER A 92 9.92 -1.59 -12.40
CA SER A 92 8.93 -1.68 -13.48
C SER A 92 9.46 -1.17 -14.82
N ILE A 93 10.42 -0.24 -14.77
CA ILE A 93 11.12 0.24 -15.97
C ILE A 93 12.10 -0.81 -16.48
N GLU A 94 12.77 -1.53 -15.58
CA GLU A 94 13.72 -2.60 -15.93
C GLU A 94 13.02 -3.87 -16.43
N ASP A 95 11.95 -4.33 -15.75
CA ASP A 95 11.17 -5.52 -16.13
C ASP A 95 9.66 -5.25 -16.00
N PRO A 96 9.02 -4.67 -17.03
CA PRO A 96 7.58 -4.40 -17.01
C PRO A 96 6.73 -5.69 -17.04
N PHE A 97 7.27 -6.80 -17.53
CA PHE A 97 6.50 -8.03 -17.68
C PHE A 97 6.11 -8.64 -16.35
N ILE A 98 6.98 -8.60 -15.33
CA ILE A 98 6.63 -9.11 -14.01
C ILE A 98 5.51 -8.30 -13.37
N PHE A 99 5.45 -6.97 -13.63
CA PHE A 99 4.37 -6.10 -13.16
C PHE A 99 3.04 -6.42 -13.86
N ALA A 100 3.04 -6.58 -15.19
CA ALA A 100 1.84 -7.01 -15.90
C ALA A 100 1.37 -8.39 -15.42
N LYS A 101 2.26 -9.35 -15.26
CA LYS A 101 1.94 -10.69 -14.77
C LYS A 101 1.35 -10.64 -13.37
N THR A 102 2.03 -10.01 -12.42
CA THR A 102 1.60 -10.01 -11.01
C THR A 102 0.38 -9.13 -10.81
N ASN A 103 0.45 -7.85 -11.24
CA ASN A 103 -0.58 -6.87 -10.92
C ASN A 103 -1.85 -7.08 -11.76
N VAL A 104 -1.70 -7.38 -13.06
CA VAL A 104 -2.86 -7.53 -13.93
C VAL A 104 -3.38 -8.96 -13.90
N MET A 105 -2.55 -9.94 -14.28
CA MET A 105 -3.00 -11.33 -14.37
C MET A 105 -3.29 -11.93 -12.99
N GLY A 106 -2.51 -11.58 -11.96
CA GLY A 106 -2.78 -12.01 -10.58
C GLY A 106 -4.10 -11.45 -10.05
N THR A 107 -4.41 -10.17 -10.28
CA THR A 107 -5.71 -9.59 -9.92
C THR A 107 -6.84 -10.27 -10.69
N LEU A 108 -6.68 -10.49 -11.99
CA LEU A 108 -7.69 -11.17 -12.81
C LEU A 108 -7.92 -12.61 -12.33
N SER A 109 -6.88 -13.33 -11.97
CA SER A 109 -6.95 -14.68 -11.40
C SER A 109 -7.82 -14.70 -10.12
N LEU A 110 -7.56 -13.79 -9.18
CA LEU A 110 -8.34 -13.66 -7.94
C LEU A 110 -9.80 -13.28 -8.18
N LEU A 111 -10.04 -12.31 -9.08
CA LEU A 111 -11.40 -11.88 -9.45
C LEU A 111 -12.21 -13.03 -10.05
N GLN A 112 -11.61 -13.77 -10.98
CA GLN A 112 -12.27 -14.89 -11.64
C GLN A 112 -12.54 -16.03 -10.65
N ALA A 113 -11.58 -16.34 -9.78
CA ALA A 113 -11.74 -17.35 -8.74
C ALA A 113 -12.86 -16.98 -7.74
N ALA A 114 -12.87 -15.74 -7.27
CA ALA A 114 -13.92 -15.24 -6.38
C ALA A 114 -15.30 -15.29 -7.06
N ARG A 115 -15.39 -14.82 -8.31
CA ARG A 115 -16.64 -14.89 -9.10
C ARG A 115 -17.18 -16.31 -9.21
N GLU A 116 -16.33 -17.28 -9.56
CA GLU A 116 -16.79 -18.66 -9.74
C GLU A 116 -17.24 -19.32 -8.43
N VAL A 117 -16.56 -19.04 -7.34
CA VAL A 117 -16.91 -19.62 -6.04
C VAL A 117 -18.12 -18.92 -5.41
N TRP A 118 -18.28 -17.61 -5.63
CA TRP A 118 -19.36 -16.83 -5.00
C TRP A 118 -20.62 -16.69 -5.86
N LYS A 119 -20.60 -17.12 -7.13
CA LYS A 119 -21.69 -16.89 -8.13
C LYS A 119 -23.10 -17.22 -7.62
N ASP A 120 -23.24 -18.25 -6.78
CA ASP A 120 -24.54 -18.71 -6.29
C ASP A 120 -24.99 -17.97 -5.01
N ASN A 121 -24.07 -17.30 -4.31
CA ASN A 121 -24.37 -16.46 -3.15
C ASN A 121 -23.29 -15.40 -2.93
N MET A 122 -23.54 -14.19 -3.40
CA MET A 122 -22.67 -13.03 -3.20
C MET A 122 -23.02 -12.21 -1.95
N GLN A 123 -24.09 -12.54 -1.24
CA GLN A 123 -24.51 -11.79 -0.06
C GLN A 123 -23.45 -11.86 1.05
N GLY A 124 -23.03 -10.72 1.57
CA GLY A 124 -22.00 -10.61 2.60
C GLY A 124 -20.57 -10.86 2.13
N LYS A 125 -20.39 -11.14 0.83
CA LYS A 125 -19.06 -11.23 0.22
C LYS A 125 -18.51 -9.86 -0.12
N ARG A 126 -17.17 -9.73 -0.20
CA ARG A 126 -16.52 -8.51 -0.66
C ARG A 126 -15.12 -8.77 -1.22
N PHE A 127 -14.84 -8.19 -2.38
CA PHE A 127 -13.51 -8.11 -2.96
C PHE A 127 -13.03 -6.66 -2.86
N TYR A 128 -12.03 -6.42 -2.03
CA TYR A 128 -11.43 -5.10 -1.86
C TYR A 128 -10.06 -5.05 -2.55
N HIS A 129 -9.92 -4.17 -3.51
CA HIS A 129 -8.68 -3.93 -4.26
C HIS A 129 -7.98 -2.67 -3.79
N VAL A 130 -6.74 -2.80 -3.33
CA VAL A 130 -5.90 -1.67 -2.91
C VAL A 130 -5.02 -1.24 -4.10
N SER A 131 -5.21 0.00 -4.55
CA SER A 131 -4.49 0.63 -5.66
C SER A 131 -3.65 1.81 -5.17
N THR A 132 -3.27 2.69 -6.06
CA THR A 132 -2.35 3.82 -5.84
C THR A 132 -2.87 5.08 -6.52
N ASP A 133 -2.52 6.25 -6.01
CA ASP A 133 -2.77 7.55 -6.64
C ASP A 133 -1.98 7.75 -7.94
N GLU A 134 -0.90 7.01 -8.14
CA GLU A 134 -0.09 7.07 -9.36
C GLU A 134 -0.88 6.69 -10.63
N VAL A 135 -2.07 6.08 -10.49
CA VAL A 135 -2.95 5.79 -11.64
C VAL A 135 -3.56 7.06 -12.24
N TYR A 136 -3.62 8.15 -11.49
CA TYR A 136 -4.17 9.43 -11.96
C TYR A 136 -3.19 10.25 -12.80
N GLY A 137 -1.91 9.89 -12.82
CA GLY A 137 -0.86 10.63 -13.50
C GLY A 137 -0.21 11.68 -12.60
N ALA A 138 0.30 12.78 -13.17
CA ALA A 138 0.98 13.85 -12.46
C ALA A 138 0.12 15.12 -12.36
N LEU A 139 0.22 15.82 -11.23
CA LEU A 139 -0.31 17.16 -11.05
C LEU A 139 0.78 18.21 -11.36
N GLU A 140 0.34 19.34 -11.89
CA GLU A 140 1.16 20.56 -11.90
C GLU A 140 1.25 21.16 -10.50
N MET A 141 2.13 22.13 -10.32
CA MET A 141 2.21 22.90 -9.08
C MET A 141 0.95 23.75 -8.91
N GLY A 142 0.32 23.69 -7.74
CA GLY A 142 -0.93 24.40 -7.44
C GLY A 142 -1.78 23.68 -6.39
N ASP A 143 -3.03 24.10 -6.26
CA ASP A 143 -3.96 23.61 -5.23
C ASP A 143 -4.85 22.44 -5.72
N THR A 144 -4.72 21.99 -6.97
CA THR A 144 -5.51 20.89 -7.51
C THR A 144 -5.12 19.57 -6.85
N LEU A 145 -6.12 18.76 -6.52
CA LEU A 145 -5.96 17.41 -5.94
C LEU A 145 -6.61 16.37 -6.83
N PHE A 146 -6.10 15.15 -6.83
CA PHE A 146 -6.78 14.01 -7.45
C PHE A 146 -8.02 13.63 -6.64
N THR A 147 -9.16 13.58 -7.30
CA THR A 147 -10.41 13.06 -6.76
C THR A 147 -10.72 11.70 -7.39
N GLU A 148 -11.71 10.99 -6.86
CA GLU A 148 -12.18 9.72 -7.46
C GLU A 148 -12.80 9.87 -8.85
N GLN A 149 -13.05 11.13 -9.28
CA GLN A 149 -13.55 11.46 -10.62
C GLN A 149 -12.43 11.82 -11.60
N THR A 150 -11.19 11.98 -11.13
CA THR A 150 -10.05 12.28 -11.99
C THR A 150 -9.81 11.13 -12.97
N PRO A 151 -9.73 11.38 -14.28
CA PRO A 151 -9.39 10.35 -15.26
C PRO A 151 -8.02 9.75 -14.99
N TYR A 152 -7.86 8.46 -15.28
CA TYR A 152 -6.57 7.78 -15.17
C TYR A 152 -5.63 8.17 -16.32
N ASP A 153 -4.40 8.53 -15.98
CA ASP A 153 -3.32 8.88 -16.93
C ASP A 153 -1.95 8.36 -16.41
N PRO A 154 -1.79 7.03 -16.23
CA PRO A 154 -0.60 6.45 -15.63
C PRO A 154 0.65 6.65 -16.48
N GLN A 155 1.76 7.12 -15.89
CA GLN A 155 3.00 7.50 -16.60
C GLN A 155 4.14 6.48 -16.46
N SER A 156 3.96 5.40 -15.68
CA SER A 156 4.97 4.34 -15.51
C SER A 156 4.40 2.95 -15.79
N PRO A 157 5.23 1.92 -16.11
CA PRO A 157 4.74 0.55 -16.23
C PRO A 157 4.06 0.04 -14.95
N TYR A 158 4.54 0.43 -13.77
CA TYR A 158 3.88 0.13 -12.50
C TYR A 158 2.48 0.73 -12.45
N SER A 159 2.35 2.05 -12.59
CA SER A 159 1.04 2.73 -12.51
C SER A 159 0.08 2.25 -13.61
N ALA A 160 0.59 1.98 -14.82
CA ALA A 160 -0.21 1.39 -15.90
C ALA A 160 -0.73 0.00 -15.54
N SER A 161 0.08 -0.85 -14.89
CA SER A 161 -0.35 -2.16 -14.43
C SER A 161 -1.41 -2.08 -13.33
N LYS A 162 -1.32 -1.10 -12.43
CA LYS A 162 -2.32 -0.85 -11.38
C LYS A 162 -3.62 -0.30 -11.97
N ALA A 163 -3.55 0.68 -12.87
CA ALA A 163 -4.71 1.19 -13.59
C ALA A 163 -5.45 0.08 -14.36
N SER A 164 -4.71 -0.81 -15.01
CA SER A 164 -5.27 -1.99 -15.70
C SER A 164 -6.01 -2.90 -14.72
N SER A 165 -5.45 -3.15 -13.54
CA SER A 165 -6.09 -3.95 -12.48
C SER A 165 -7.39 -3.31 -12.02
N ASP A 166 -7.39 -2.00 -11.76
CA ASP A 166 -8.57 -1.25 -11.34
C ASP A 166 -9.69 -1.34 -12.38
N HIS A 167 -9.35 -1.27 -13.67
CA HIS A 167 -10.32 -1.43 -14.75
C HIS A 167 -10.92 -2.85 -14.77
N PHE A 168 -10.14 -3.91 -14.54
CA PHE A 168 -10.67 -5.25 -14.40
C PHE A 168 -11.60 -5.38 -13.19
N VAL A 169 -11.26 -4.81 -12.04
CA VAL A 169 -12.12 -4.82 -10.84
C VAL A 169 -13.47 -4.15 -11.14
N ARG A 170 -13.47 -2.96 -11.76
CA ARG A 170 -14.69 -2.26 -12.17
C ARG A 170 -15.49 -3.06 -13.21
N ALA A 171 -14.83 -3.68 -14.18
CA ALA A 171 -15.48 -4.51 -15.20
C ALA A 171 -16.18 -5.72 -14.57
N TYR A 172 -15.56 -6.38 -13.57
CA TYR A 172 -16.18 -7.51 -12.87
C TYR A 172 -17.41 -7.08 -12.06
N HIS A 173 -17.39 -5.91 -11.44
CA HIS A 173 -18.58 -5.34 -10.81
C HIS A 173 -19.70 -5.07 -11.84
N ASN A 174 -19.37 -4.35 -12.91
CA ASN A 174 -20.36 -3.92 -13.90
C ASN A 174 -20.97 -5.10 -14.64
N THR A 175 -20.14 -6.09 -15.03
CA THR A 175 -20.58 -7.23 -15.85
C THR A 175 -21.21 -8.35 -15.00
N TYR A 176 -20.58 -8.70 -13.87
CA TYR A 176 -20.95 -9.88 -13.10
C TYR A 176 -21.59 -9.54 -11.74
N LYS A 177 -21.72 -8.25 -11.41
CA LYS A 177 -22.23 -7.79 -10.11
C LYS A 177 -21.41 -8.29 -8.93
N LEU A 178 -20.11 -8.58 -9.16
CA LEU A 178 -19.21 -8.95 -8.06
C LEU A 178 -19.17 -7.78 -7.06
N PRO A 179 -19.35 -8.05 -5.75
CA PRO A 179 -19.28 -6.97 -4.73
C PRO A 179 -17.84 -6.53 -4.52
N VAL A 180 -17.43 -5.49 -5.22
CA VAL A 180 -16.06 -4.96 -5.19
C VAL A 180 -16.02 -3.57 -4.57
N VAL A 181 -14.88 -3.20 -4.02
CA VAL A 181 -14.54 -1.82 -3.66
C VAL A 181 -13.07 -1.58 -4.01
N ILE A 182 -12.72 -0.37 -4.39
CA ILE A 182 -11.35 0.04 -4.74
C ILE A 182 -10.91 1.17 -3.82
N SER A 183 -9.63 1.21 -3.46
CA SER A 183 -9.02 2.41 -2.92
C SER A 183 -7.74 2.80 -3.65
N ASN A 184 -7.52 4.10 -3.80
CA ASN A 184 -6.28 4.68 -4.31
C ASN A 184 -5.62 5.42 -3.15
N CYS A 185 -4.39 5.04 -2.79
CA CYS A 185 -3.72 5.63 -1.64
C CYS A 185 -2.50 6.44 -2.05
N SER A 186 -2.17 7.46 -1.26
CA SER A 186 -0.93 8.22 -1.36
C SER A 186 0.28 7.42 -0.85
N ASN A 187 1.47 8.03 -0.88
CA ASN A 187 2.72 7.38 -0.47
C ASN A 187 2.68 6.98 1.00
N ASN A 188 2.91 5.70 1.27
CA ASN A 188 2.91 5.19 2.64
C ASN A 188 4.29 5.24 3.29
N TYR A 189 4.32 5.45 4.61
CA TYR A 189 5.51 5.35 5.43
C TYR A 189 5.19 4.73 6.79
N GLY A 190 6.20 4.17 7.45
CA GLY A 190 6.05 3.53 8.76
C GLY A 190 6.97 2.33 8.94
N SER A 191 6.73 1.57 10.01
CA SER A 191 7.47 0.34 10.32
C SER A 191 7.26 -0.74 9.26
N HIS A 192 8.23 -1.66 9.12
CA HIS A 192 8.21 -2.78 8.17
C HIS A 192 8.29 -2.42 6.68
N GLN A 193 8.47 -1.15 6.31
CA GLN A 193 8.69 -0.77 4.91
C GLN A 193 10.04 -1.29 4.42
N TYR A 194 10.04 -1.96 3.25
CA TYR A 194 11.26 -2.54 2.71
C TYR A 194 12.31 -1.46 2.40
N PRO A 195 13.62 -1.70 2.73
CA PRO A 195 14.67 -0.68 2.69
C PRO A 195 15.18 -0.33 1.27
N GLU A 196 14.31 -0.33 0.29
CA GLU A 196 14.52 0.25 -1.05
C GLU A 196 13.78 1.59 -1.22
N LYS A 197 12.87 1.92 -0.31
CA LYS A 197 12.06 3.13 -0.38
C LYS A 197 12.75 4.30 0.34
N LEU A 198 12.39 5.53 -0.06
CA LEU A 198 13.09 6.76 0.35
C LEU A 198 13.31 6.87 1.87
N ILE A 199 12.28 6.72 2.68
CA ILE A 199 12.38 6.93 4.14
C ILE A 199 13.29 5.90 4.79
N PRO A 200 13.10 4.58 4.63
CA PRO A 200 14.03 3.61 5.24
C PRO A 200 15.45 3.68 4.68
N VAL A 201 15.63 3.97 3.37
CA VAL A 201 16.97 4.20 2.79
C VAL A 201 17.67 5.36 3.50
N CYS A 202 16.98 6.49 3.68
CA CYS A 202 17.55 7.64 4.39
C CYS A 202 17.95 7.29 5.82
N ILE A 203 17.07 6.62 6.58
CA ILE A 203 17.36 6.24 7.97
C ILE A 203 18.62 5.36 8.05
N TYR A 204 18.68 4.29 7.25
CA TYR A 204 19.84 3.39 7.27
C TYR A 204 21.12 4.08 6.80
N ASN A 205 21.06 4.90 5.75
CA ASN A 205 22.22 5.61 5.24
C ASN A 205 22.75 6.64 6.25
N ILE A 206 21.88 7.36 6.97
CA ILE A 206 22.29 8.26 8.04
C ILE A 206 23.02 7.51 9.16
N VAL A 207 22.47 6.36 9.61
CA VAL A 207 23.09 5.55 10.65
C VAL A 207 24.44 5.03 10.19
N ASP A 208 24.58 4.58 8.95
CA ASP A 208 25.80 4.04 8.35
C ASP A 208 26.75 5.11 7.83
N ASN A 209 26.43 6.39 7.97
CA ASN A 209 27.20 7.52 7.43
C ASN A 209 27.45 7.39 5.91
N LYS A 210 26.44 6.95 5.17
CA LYS A 210 26.44 6.78 3.70
C LYS A 210 25.72 7.95 3.02
N PRO A 211 26.00 8.23 1.72
CA PRO A 211 25.30 9.25 0.96
C PRO A 211 23.78 9.07 0.93
N LEU A 212 23.04 10.18 0.98
CA LEU A 212 21.59 10.24 0.82
C LEU A 212 21.28 10.67 -0.62
N PRO A 213 20.99 9.72 -1.53
CA PRO A 213 20.76 10.06 -2.94
C PRO A 213 19.39 10.75 -3.09
N ILE A 214 19.40 11.95 -3.66
CA ILE A 214 18.21 12.74 -4.00
C ILE A 214 18.14 12.89 -5.51
N TYR A 215 17.04 12.41 -6.11
CA TYR A 215 16.80 12.56 -7.54
C TYR A 215 16.61 14.03 -7.94
N GLY A 216 17.27 14.44 -9.02
CA GLY A 216 17.19 15.81 -9.53
C GLY A 216 17.60 16.84 -8.46
N LYS A 217 16.69 17.77 -8.15
CA LYS A 217 16.85 18.76 -7.07
C LYS A 217 16.03 18.43 -5.82
N GLY A 218 15.31 17.30 -5.84
CA GLY A 218 14.41 16.92 -4.76
C GLY A 218 13.12 17.75 -4.67
N GLU A 219 12.72 18.38 -5.76
CA GLU A 219 11.54 19.26 -5.82
C GLU A 219 10.23 18.51 -6.00
N ASN A 220 10.28 17.22 -6.31
CA ASN A 220 9.08 16.38 -6.44
C ASN A 220 8.31 16.35 -5.12
N ILE A 221 6.99 16.51 -5.22
CA ILE A 221 6.08 16.57 -4.07
C ILE A 221 5.29 15.27 -3.98
N ARG A 222 5.16 14.75 -2.75
CA ARG A 222 4.35 13.57 -2.44
C ARG A 222 3.51 13.83 -1.20
N ASP A 223 2.28 13.34 -1.21
CA ASP A 223 1.47 13.21 0.00
C ASP A 223 1.88 11.95 0.77
N TRP A 224 2.05 12.05 2.07
CA TRP A 224 2.57 10.96 2.92
C TRP A 224 1.54 10.51 3.95
N LEU A 225 1.20 9.22 3.89
CA LEU A 225 0.22 8.55 4.72
C LEU A 225 0.89 7.56 5.69
N PHE A 226 0.64 7.72 6.99
CA PHE A 226 1.15 6.77 7.97
C PHE A 226 0.47 5.40 7.81
N VAL A 227 1.25 4.33 7.79
CA VAL A 227 0.77 2.99 7.40
C VAL A 227 -0.33 2.43 8.31
N GLU A 228 -0.31 2.76 9.60
CA GLU A 228 -1.38 2.33 10.52
C GLU A 228 -2.70 3.06 10.23
N ASP A 229 -2.64 4.32 9.81
CA ASP A 229 -3.80 5.07 9.34
C ASP A 229 -4.35 4.47 8.04
N HIS A 230 -3.48 4.07 7.13
CA HIS A 230 -3.91 3.34 5.93
C HIS A 230 -4.58 2.01 6.28
N ALA A 231 -4.02 1.23 7.21
CA ALA A 231 -4.66 -0.01 7.67
C ALA A 231 -6.05 0.24 8.28
N ARG A 232 -6.25 1.34 9.02
CA ARG A 232 -7.55 1.77 9.53
C ARG A 232 -8.52 2.18 8.42
N ALA A 233 -8.02 2.88 7.38
CA ALA A 233 -8.83 3.22 6.20
C ALA A 233 -9.31 1.95 5.48
N ILE A 234 -8.40 1.00 5.25
CA ILE A 234 -8.72 -0.30 4.64
C ILE A 234 -9.80 -1.02 5.44
N ASP A 235 -9.67 -1.07 6.76
CA ASP A 235 -10.67 -1.66 7.65
C ASP A 235 -12.04 -0.98 7.52
N THR A 236 -12.07 0.35 7.56
CA THR A 236 -13.29 1.13 7.42
C THR A 236 -13.96 0.90 6.06
N ILE A 237 -13.21 0.98 4.96
CA ILE A 237 -13.72 0.78 3.61
C ILE A 237 -14.18 -0.67 3.40
N PHE A 238 -13.43 -1.65 3.91
CA PHE A 238 -13.81 -3.07 3.80
C PHE A 238 -15.16 -3.37 4.43
N HIS A 239 -15.49 -2.73 5.55
CA HIS A 239 -16.75 -2.99 6.26
C HIS A 239 -17.91 -2.08 5.83
N GLN A 240 -17.64 -0.85 5.44
CA GLN A 240 -18.64 0.19 5.24
C GLN A 240 -18.68 0.77 3.83
N GLY A 241 -17.63 0.56 3.02
CA GLY A 241 -17.57 1.08 1.67
C GLY A 241 -18.70 0.53 0.80
N LYS A 242 -19.17 1.32 -0.14
CA LYS A 242 -20.25 0.96 -1.05
C LYS A 242 -19.71 0.09 -2.20
N ASP A 243 -20.43 -0.96 -2.54
CA ASP A 243 -20.06 -1.84 -3.66
C ASP A 243 -20.02 -1.08 -4.99
N GLY A 244 -18.95 -1.29 -5.74
CA GLY A 244 -18.67 -0.62 -7.01
C GLY A 244 -17.97 0.73 -6.88
N ASP A 245 -17.83 1.26 -5.67
CA ASP A 245 -17.22 2.56 -5.43
C ASP A 245 -15.69 2.52 -5.32
N THR A 246 -15.09 3.69 -5.50
CA THR A 246 -13.67 3.98 -5.27
C THR A 246 -13.56 5.01 -4.16
N TYR A 247 -12.55 4.87 -3.29
CA TYR A 247 -12.21 5.80 -2.22
C TYR A 247 -10.74 6.19 -2.27
N ASN A 248 -10.47 7.47 -2.27
CA ASN A 248 -9.13 7.99 -2.12
C ASN A 248 -8.71 8.00 -0.65
N ILE A 249 -7.46 7.63 -0.36
CA ILE A 249 -6.88 7.61 0.99
C ILE A 249 -5.61 8.44 0.99
N GLY A 250 -5.67 9.65 1.54
CA GLY A 250 -4.55 10.60 1.61
C GLY A 250 -4.16 10.96 3.03
N GLY A 251 -2.92 11.39 3.19
CA GLY A 251 -2.38 11.84 4.47
C GLY A 251 -2.60 13.33 4.74
N PHE A 252 -2.93 14.11 3.71
CA PHE A 252 -2.94 15.58 3.73
C PHE A 252 -1.60 16.17 4.18
N ASN A 253 -0.50 15.48 3.86
CA ASN A 253 0.87 15.80 4.25
C ASN A 253 1.78 15.87 3.01
N GLU A 254 1.66 16.94 2.24
CA GLU A 254 2.50 17.17 1.07
C GLU A 254 3.88 17.66 1.46
N TRP A 255 4.92 16.97 1.00
CA TRP A 255 6.32 17.33 1.22
C TRP A 255 7.13 17.24 -0.06
N ARG A 256 7.99 18.24 -0.30
CA ARG A 256 9.06 18.06 -1.29
C ARG A 256 10.07 17.05 -0.76
N ASN A 257 10.61 16.21 -1.64
CA ASN A 257 11.55 15.15 -1.23
C ASN A 257 12.75 15.71 -0.45
N ILE A 258 13.28 16.87 -0.84
CA ILE A 258 14.43 17.50 -0.13
C ILE A 258 14.04 17.93 1.29
N ASP A 259 12.83 18.46 1.49
CA ASP A 259 12.38 18.91 2.81
C ASP A 259 12.07 17.72 3.71
N LEU A 260 11.44 16.68 3.14
CA LEU A 260 11.22 15.39 3.82
C LEU A 260 12.54 14.81 4.34
N VAL A 261 13.59 14.76 3.50
CA VAL A 261 14.89 14.22 3.89
C VAL A 261 15.50 15.01 5.04
N LYS A 262 15.35 16.35 5.06
CA LYS A 262 15.81 17.17 6.19
C LYS A 262 15.05 16.85 7.49
N VAL A 263 13.73 16.63 7.42
CA VAL A 263 12.94 16.21 8.60
C VAL A 263 13.43 14.85 9.12
N ILE A 264 13.71 13.89 8.22
CA ILE A 264 14.27 12.59 8.60
C ILE A 264 15.65 12.75 9.25
N ILE A 265 16.55 13.55 8.67
CA ILE A 265 17.87 13.82 9.22
C ILE A 265 17.76 14.37 10.64
N LYS A 266 16.94 15.41 10.81
CA LYS A 266 16.71 16.04 12.12
C LYS A 266 16.29 15.01 13.16
N GLU A 267 15.31 14.16 12.84
CA GLU A 267 14.80 13.17 13.79
C GLU A 267 15.80 12.04 14.05
N VAL A 268 16.52 11.53 13.03
CA VAL A 268 17.54 10.50 13.21
C VAL A 268 18.73 11.03 14.04
N ASP A 269 19.26 12.22 13.73
CA ASP A 269 20.35 12.83 14.48
C ASP A 269 19.94 13.03 15.95
N LYS A 270 18.73 13.53 16.20
CA LYS A 270 18.18 13.68 17.55
C LYS A 270 18.14 12.35 18.32
N GLN A 271 17.58 11.29 17.72
CA GLN A 271 17.48 9.97 18.38
C GLN A 271 18.83 9.30 18.58
N LEU A 272 19.83 9.63 17.76
CA LEU A 272 21.23 9.18 17.92
C LEU A 272 22.06 10.07 18.87
N GLY A 273 21.48 11.12 19.46
CA GLY A 273 22.17 12.06 20.32
C GLY A 273 23.22 12.93 19.60
N ARG A 274 23.07 13.12 18.28
CA ARG A 274 23.94 13.97 17.46
C ARG A 274 23.43 15.42 17.46
N PRO A 275 24.30 16.43 17.25
CA PRO A 275 23.86 17.79 16.99
C PRO A 275 22.91 17.87 15.79
N GLU A 276 21.97 18.81 15.82
CA GLU A 276 21.01 19.01 14.72
C GLU A 276 21.74 19.24 13.40
N ALA A 277 21.18 18.69 12.32
CA ALA A 277 21.70 18.77 10.95
C ALA A 277 23.10 18.17 10.71
N THR A 278 23.63 17.38 11.65
CA THR A 278 24.94 16.70 11.50
C THR A 278 25.01 15.88 10.21
N SER A 279 23.91 15.24 9.84
CA SER A 279 23.85 14.34 8.69
C SER A 279 23.44 15.02 7.36
N GLU A 280 23.17 16.33 7.33
CA GLU A 280 22.85 17.04 6.08
C GLU A 280 24.00 16.99 5.05
N LYS A 281 25.25 16.92 5.52
CA LYS A 281 26.44 16.73 4.65
C LYS A 281 26.40 15.45 3.81
N LEU A 282 25.53 14.51 4.14
CA LEU A 282 25.36 13.25 3.40
C LEU A 282 24.45 13.40 2.18
N ILE A 283 23.70 14.50 2.06
CA ILE A 283 22.83 14.76 0.91
C ILE A 283 23.66 14.79 -0.37
N THR A 284 23.27 13.98 -1.35
CA THR A 284 23.93 13.87 -2.65
C THR A 284 22.87 13.90 -3.74
N PHE A 285 22.93 14.86 -4.63
CA PHE A 285 22.03 14.94 -5.78
C PHE A 285 22.49 13.98 -6.87
N VAL A 286 21.55 13.20 -7.41
CA VAL A 286 21.79 12.24 -8.49
C VAL A 286 20.91 12.55 -9.70
N THR A 287 21.22 11.96 -10.85
CA THR A 287 20.40 12.10 -12.06
C THR A 287 18.97 11.70 -11.79
N ASP A 288 18.03 12.53 -12.25
CA ASP A 288 16.60 12.22 -12.08
C ASP A 288 16.17 11.01 -12.93
N ARG A 289 15.14 10.31 -12.48
CA ARG A 289 14.59 9.18 -13.22
C ARG A 289 13.79 9.65 -14.44
N ALA A 290 13.71 8.83 -15.47
CA ALA A 290 12.84 9.07 -16.60
C ALA A 290 11.36 9.03 -16.18
N GLY A 291 10.55 9.98 -16.65
CA GLY A 291 9.13 10.05 -16.33
C GLY A 291 8.84 10.28 -14.84
N HIS A 292 9.69 11.04 -14.15
CA HIS A 292 9.49 11.32 -12.73
C HIS A 292 8.41 12.38 -12.54
N ASP A 293 7.22 11.98 -12.14
CA ASP A 293 6.09 12.85 -11.91
C ASP A 293 6.38 13.93 -10.87
N LEU A 294 5.96 15.17 -11.17
CA LEU A 294 6.28 16.33 -10.35
C LEU A 294 5.60 16.31 -9.00
N ARG A 295 4.27 16.06 -9.00
CA ARG A 295 3.46 16.15 -7.77
C ARG A 295 2.36 15.09 -7.77
N TYR A 296 2.20 14.45 -6.62
CA TYR A 296 1.03 13.65 -6.27
C TYR A 296 0.39 14.23 -5.01
N ALA A 297 -0.90 14.52 -5.09
CA ALA A 297 -1.70 14.95 -3.96
C ALA A 297 -3.15 14.49 -4.16
N ILE A 298 -3.71 13.86 -3.15
CA ILE A 298 -4.98 13.16 -3.25
C ILE A 298 -6.02 13.77 -2.30
N ASP A 299 -7.25 13.90 -2.77
CA ASP A 299 -8.38 14.33 -1.97
C ASP A 299 -9.10 13.12 -1.35
N ALA A 300 -9.02 12.99 -0.03
CA ALA A 300 -9.70 11.94 0.74
C ALA A 300 -11.02 12.42 1.37
N THR A 301 -11.55 13.54 0.94
CA THR A 301 -12.78 14.16 1.50
C THR A 301 -13.99 13.22 1.39
N LYS A 302 -14.12 12.45 0.30
CA LYS A 302 -15.19 11.46 0.17
C LYS A 302 -15.15 10.42 1.28
N LEU A 303 -13.98 9.86 1.56
CA LEU A 303 -13.79 8.87 2.63
C LEU A 303 -14.16 9.44 4.00
N LYS A 304 -13.77 10.69 4.27
CA LYS A 304 -14.14 11.38 5.51
C LYS A 304 -15.65 11.60 5.61
N ASN A 305 -16.27 12.13 4.57
CA ASN A 305 -17.68 12.51 4.60
C ASN A 305 -18.63 11.31 4.61
N GLU A 306 -18.32 10.25 3.87
CA GLU A 306 -19.18 9.08 3.77
C GLU A 306 -18.93 8.05 4.87
N LEU A 307 -17.67 7.85 5.27
CA LEU A 307 -17.29 6.76 6.18
C LEU A 307 -16.65 7.24 7.50
N GLY A 308 -16.47 8.55 7.69
CA GLY A 308 -15.98 9.14 8.93
C GLY A 308 -14.50 8.90 9.22
N TRP A 309 -13.72 8.48 8.21
CA TRP A 309 -12.29 8.24 8.39
C TRP A 309 -11.47 9.50 8.10
N GLU A 310 -10.45 9.72 8.92
CA GLU A 310 -9.39 10.70 8.69
C GLU A 310 -8.05 10.20 9.28
N PRO A 311 -6.90 10.69 8.79
CA PRO A 311 -5.60 10.35 9.37
C PRO A 311 -5.53 10.83 10.83
N SER A 312 -4.88 10.03 11.67
CA SER A 312 -4.81 10.29 13.12
C SER A 312 -3.50 10.93 13.57
N LEU A 313 -2.46 10.87 12.75
CA LEU A 313 -1.14 11.39 13.08
C LEU A 313 -0.72 12.52 12.15
N GLN A 314 -0.07 13.53 12.72
CA GLN A 314 0.72 14.48 11.94
C GLN A 314 2.02 13.80 11.46
N PHE A 315 2.57 14.32 10.35
CA PHE A 315 3.74 13.71 9.69
C PHE A 315 4.94 13.57 10.62
N GLU A 316 5.25 14.60 11.40
CA GLU A 316 6.39 14.63 12.31
C GLU A 316 6.28 13.57 13.42
N GLU A 317 5.08 13.36 13.96
CA GLU A 317 4.83 12.29 14.95
C GLU A 317 5.01 10.90 14.34
N GLY A 318 4.51 10.72 13.11
CA GLY A 318 4.67 9.48 12.36
C GLY A 318 6.13 9.18 12.04
N ILE A 319 6.92 10.19 11.63
CA ILE A 319 8.36 10.04 11.38
C ILE A 319 9.11 9.70 12.67
N GLN A 320 8.78 10.33 13.80
CA GLN A 320 9.39 9.99 15.09
C GLN A 320 9.20 8.51 15.44
N LYS A 321 7.98 7.99 15.30
CA LYS A 321 7.68 6.56 15.53
C LYS A 321 8.43 5.67 14.53
N THR A 322 8.47 6.07 13.26
CA THR A 322 9.13 5.32 12.20
C THR A 322 10.64 5.21 12.45
N VAL A 323 11.32 6.33 12.71
CA VAL A 323 12.75 6.36 13.01
C VAL A 323 13.06 5.50 14.24
N LYS A 324 12.29 5.64 15.32
CA LYS A 324 12.45 4.84 16.53
C LYS A 324 12.39 3.35 16.24
N TRP A 325 11.41 2.94 15.41
CA TRP A 325 11.27 1.53 15.05
C TRP A 325 12.49 1.00 14.28
N TYR A 326 12.96 1.75 13.26
CA TYR A 326 14.13 1.32 12.47
C TYR A 326 15.40 1.26 13.28
N LEU A 327 15.62 2.20 14.22
CA LEU A 327 16.78 2.18 15.10
C LEU A 327 16.76 0.99 16.09
N SER A 328 15.57 0.54 16.50
CA SER A 328 15.37 -0.57 17.44
C SER A 328 15.36 -1.95 16.78
N ASN A 329 15.15 -2.05 15.46
CA ASN A 329 14.95 -3.31 14.72
C ASN A 329 15.98 -3.50 13.59
N ARG A 330 17.16 -2.96 13.76
CA ARG A 330 18.26 -3.04 12.80
C ARG A 330 18.92 -4.42 12.75
#